data_01c85792cc96d02934ef5d3aa250beb7
#
_entry.id   01c85792cc96d02934ef5d3aa250beb7
#
_cell.length_a   1.000
_cell.length_b   1.000
_cell.length_c   1.000
_cell.angle_alpha   90.00
_cell.angle_beta   90.00
_cell.angle_gamma   90.00
#
_symmetry.space_group_name_H-M   'P 1'
#
loop_
_entity.id
_entity.type
_entity.pdbx_description
1 polymer ?
#
loop_
_entity_poly.entity_id
_entity_poly.type
_entity_poly.pdbx_seq_one_letter_code
_entity_poly.pdbx_strand_id
1 'polypeptide(L)'
;WKMQLVNQSEVILMEFRPYQLAAINSVKNEWQAGYKKTLVVCPTGGGKTIIFNKVIRDEIKDGSKALILAHREELLDQAADKLYRMFEIESAKEKAELTSINSNKQVVIGSVQTLCKETRLHRFSPDHFKTIIVDEAHHVLSESYLRILNYFSSANVLGLTATVDRGDQRSLGQFFDSKAYEYSMHQAVKDGYLCPIKAQMIPLELDINSVGMSKGDYAVGEIGGALEPYLNQIAIEMVNYCKGRKTVVF
;
A
#
# COMPACT_ATOMS: atom_id res chain seq x y z
N TRP A 1 37.93 -35.90 -7.34
CA TRP A 1 37.15 -34.73 -7.77
C TRP A 1 36.36 -34.22 -6.57
N LYS A 2 36.89 -33.20 -5.91
CA LYS A 2 36.24 -32.48 -4.82
C LYS A 2 35.29 -31.45 -5.45
N MET A 3 33.99 -31.62 -5.25
CA MET A 3 32.99 -30.56 -5.46
C MET A 3 33.10 -29.56 -4.31
N GLN A 4 33.68 -28.41 -4.56
CA GLN A 4 33.57 -27.25 -3.68
C GLN A 4 32.16 -26.67 -3.85
N LEU A 5 31.33 -26.85 -2.82
CA LEU A 5 30.13 -26.09 -2.65
C LEU A 5 30.54 -24.65 -2.25
N VAL A 6 30.45 -23.75 -3.21
CA VAL A 6 30.58 -22.30 -2.94
C VAL A 6 29.24 -21.85 -2.38
N ASN A 7 29.18 -21.81 -1.07
CA ASN A 7 28.11 -21.16 -0.33
C ASN A 7 28.46 -19.66 -0.26
N GLN A 8 28.11 -18.91 -1.29
CA GLN A 8 28.04 -17.46 -1.24
C GLN A 8 26.58 -17.08 -1.08
N SER A 9 26.12 -16.96 0.16
CA SER A 9 24.99 -16.10 0.49
C SER A 9 25.41 -14.67 0.17
N GLU A 10 25.10 -14.21 -1.03
CA GLU A 10 25.10 -12.79 -1.35
C GLU A 10 24.09 -12.13 -0.43
N VAL A 11 24.59 -11.53 0.65
CA VAL A 11 23.82 -10.54 1.41
C VAL A 11 23.62 -9.39 0.44
N ILE A 12 22.45 -9.34 -0.21
CA ILE A 12 22.04 -8.19 -0.97
C ILE A 12 21.94 -7.04 0.03
N LEU A 13 23.00 -6.23 0.12
CA LEU A 13 22.96 -4.98 0.86
C LEU A 13 21.91 -4.11 0.19
N MET A 14 20.72 -4.10 0.75
CA MET A 14 19.62 -3.29 0.25
C MET A 14 19.95 -1.83 0.50
N GLU A 15 20.29 -1.11 -0.55
CA GLU A 15 20.56 0.30 -0.50
C GLU A 15 19.23 1.08 -0.51
N PHE A 16 18.96 1.78 0.60
CA PHE A 16 17.78 2.63 0.69
C PHE A 16 18.00 3.92 -0.08
N ARG A 17 17.00 4.34 -0.82
CA ARG A 17 17.03 5.64 -1.49
C ARG A 17 16.96 6.78 -0.45
N PRO A 18 17.60 7.95 -0.70
CA PRO A 18 17.65 9.04 0.28
C PRO A 18 16.27 9.44 0.83
N TYR A 19 15.27 9.56 -0.04
CA TYR A 19 13.90 9.91 0.39
C TYR A 19 13.23 8.83 1.26
N GLN A 20 13.57 7.56 1.06
CA GLN A 20 13.07 6.46 1.91
C GLN A 20 13.63 6.58 3.32
N LEU A 21 14.94 6.86 3.45
CA LEU A 21 15.56 7.11 4.75
C LEU A 21 14.97 8.36 5.42
N ALA A 22 14.77 9.43 4.65
CA ALA A 22 14.11 10.63 5.16
C ALA A 22 12.71 10.34 5.69
N ALA A 23 11.89 9.60 4.93
CA ALA A 23 10.55 9.20 5.37
C ALA A 23 10.57 8.37 6.66
N ILE A 24 11.45 7.36 6.74
CA ILE A 24 11.60 6.50 7.92
C ILE A 24 12.00 7.32 9.15
N ASN A 25 12.98 8.22 9.00
CA ASN A 25 13.43 9.08 10.11
C ASN A 25 12.34 10.06 10.53
N SER A 26 11.59 10.63 9.59
CA SER A 26 10.47 11.53 9.89
C SER A 26 9.37 10.80 10.69
N VAL A 27 9.01 9.56 10.32
CA VAL A 27 8.04 8.75 11.08
C VAL A 27 8.50 8.55 12.53
N LYS A 28 9.78 8.20 12.74
CA LYS A 28 10.34 8.02 14.08
C LYS A 28 10.32 9.30 14.90
N ASN A 29 10.66 10.43 14.29
CA ASN A 29 10.65 11.74 14.95
C ASN A 29 9.21 12.11 15.39
N GLU A 30 8.21 11.88 14.53
CA GLU A 30 6.81 12.13 14.88
C GLU A 30 6.37 11.29 16.08
N TRP A 31 6.68 9.98 16.07
CA TRP A 31 6.34 9.11 17.20
C TRP A 31 7.07 9.48 18.50
N GLN A 32 8.34 9.91 18.41
CA GLN A 32 9.10 10.43 19.56
C GLN A 32 8.54 11.75 20.09
N ALA A 33 7.97 12.58 19.21
CA ALA A 33 7.27 13.81 19.58
C ALA A 33 5.87 13.57 20.20
N GLY A 34 5.41 12.30 20.22
CA GLY A 34 4.14 11.90 20.83
C GLY A 34 2.96 11.79 19.87
N TYR A 35 3.14 12.06 18.58
CA TYR A 35 2.12 11.81 17.56
C TYR A 35 2.03 10.32 17.26
N LYS A 36 0.91 9.70 17.62
CA LYS A 36 0.77 8.24 17.46
C LYS A 36 0.33 7.81 16.07
N LYS A 37 -0.49 8.61 15.41
CA LYS A 37 -1.05 8.29 14.09
C LYS A 37 -0.41 9.19 13.04
N THR A 38 0.45 8.62 12.23
CA THR A 38 1.26 9.40 11.29
C THR A 38 1.11 8.91 9.86
N LEU A 39 1.13 9.82 8.90
CA LEU A 39 0.91 9.54 7.48
C LEU A 39 2.19 9.77 6.67
N VAL A 40 2.49 8.87 5.76
CA VAL A 40 3.49 9.02 4.70
C VAL A 40 2.80 8.98 3.35
N VAL A 41 3.01 10.01 2.55
CA VAL A 41 2.55 10.08 1.16
C VAL A 41 3.72 9.77 0.24
N CYS A 42 3.60 8.71 -0.56
CA CYS A 42 4.64 8.27 -1.48
C CYS A 42 3.99 7.61 -2.70
N PRO A 43 4.35 8.01 -3.93
CA PRO A 43 3.66 7.54 -5.13
C PRO A 43 3.79 6.03 -5.33
N THR A 44 2.92 5.47 -6.15
CA THR A 44 3.05 4.09 -6.62
C THR A 44 4.40 3.92 -7.32
N GLY A 45 5.10 2.82 -7.03
CA GLY A 45 6.49 2.61 -7.48
C GLY A 45 7.55 3.33 -6.64
N GLY A 46 7.18 4.20 -5.69
CA GLY A 46 8.10 4.89 -4.79
C GLY A 46 8.62 4.02 -3.63
N GLY A 47 8.18 2.76 -3.51
CA GLY A 47 8.71 1.83 -2.52
C GLY A 47 8.10 1.96 -1.12
N LYS A 48 6.81 2.27 -1.02
CA LYS A 48 6.05 2.29 0.25
C LYS A 48 6.33 1.06 1.12
N THR A 49 6.32 -0.13 0.49
CA THR A 49 6.59 -1.40 1.18
C THR A 49 7.99 -1.46 1.80
N ILE A 50 8.98 -0.85 1.16
CA ILE A 50 10.36 -0.78 1.68
C ILE A 50 10.40 0.11 2.93
N ILE A 51 9.71 1.25 2.89
CA ILE A 51 9.63 2.19 4.00
C ILE A 51 9.00 1.51 5.21
N PHE A 52 7.80 0.94 5.08
CA PHE A 52 7.13 0.37 6.25
C PHE A 52 7.80 -0.91 6.77
N ASN A 53 8.36 -1.76 5.92
CA ASN A 53 9.11 -2.93 6.37
C ASN A 53 10.34 -2.54 7.20
N LYS A 54 11.03 -1.46 6.82
CA LYS A 54 12.14 -0.95 7.61
C LYS A 54 11.68 -0.37 8.96
N VAL A 55 10.56 0.33 8.98
CA VAL A 55 9.95 0.80 10.24
C VAL A 55 9.59 -0.38 11.13
N ILE A 56 8.91 -1.40 10.61
CA ILE A 56 8.58 -2.63 11.35
C ILE A 56 9.84 -3.27 11.93
N ARG A 57 10.86 -3.50 11.11
CA ARG A 57 12.13 -4.10 11.56
C ARG A 57 12.74 -3.35 12.75
N ASP A 58 12.66 -2.02 12.72
CA ASP A 58 13.23 -1.21 13.79
C ASP A 58 12.37 -1.24 15.06
N GLU A 59 11.05 -1.30 14.93
CA GLU A 59 10.10 -1.30 16.04
C GLU A 59 9.98 -2.64 16.78
N ILE A 60 10.29 -3.76 16.12
CA ILE A 60 10.20 -5.09 16.75
C ILE A 60 11.50 -5.53 17.45
N LYS A 61 12.55 -4.73 17.44
CA LYS A 61 13.86 -5.08 18.04
C LYS A 61 13.79 -5.34 19.54
N ASP A 62 12.85 -4.73 20.23
CA ASP A 62 12.63 -4.88 21.68
C ASP A 62 11.71 -6.06 22.04
N GLY A 63 11.38 -6.90 21.07
CA GLY A 63 10.43 -8.01 21.25
C GLY A 63 8.97 -7.63 21.02
N SER A 64 8.67 -6.38 20.71
CA SER A 64 7.32 -5.89 20.41
C SER A 64 6.73 -6.55 19.17
N LYS A 65 5.40 -6.51 19.06
CA LYS A 65 4.67 -7.04 17.90
C LYS A 65 4.14 -5.93 17.00
N ALA A 66 4.15 -6.20 15.69
CA ALA A 66 3.61 -5.31 14.68
C ALA A 66 2.49 -5.98 13.87
N LEU A 67 1.50 -5.18 13.46
CA LEU A 67 0.41 -5.59 12.59
C LEU A 67 0.48 -4.84 11.27
N ILE A 68 0.41 -5.56 10.16
CA ILE A 68 0.20 -4.98 8.83
C ILE A 68 -1.25 -5.25 8.45
N LEU A 69 -2.02 -4.18 8.21
CA LEU A 69 -3.39 -4.26 7.72
C LEU A 69 -3.43 -4.09 6.21
N ALA A 70 -4.02 -5.05 5.52
CA ALA A 70 -4.27 -4.96 4.09
C ALA A 70 -5.70 -5.37 3.75
N HIS A 71 -6.26 -4.70 2.74
CA HIS A 71 -7.63 -4.94 2.30
C HIS A 71 -7.72 -6.09 1.30
N ARG A 72 -6.71 -6.26 0.44
CA ARG A 72 -6.67 -7.28 -0.61
C ARG A 72 -5.73 -8.42 -0.24
N GLU A 73 -6.17 -9.62 -0.56
CA GLU A 73 -5.46 -10.87 -0.29
C GLU A 73 -4.04 -10.90 -0.88
N GLU A 74 -3.92 -10.51 -2.12
CA GLU A 74 -2.65 -10.49 -2.86
C GLU A 74 -1.62 -9.57 -2.18
N LEU A 75 -2.08 -8.48 -1.56
CA LEU A 75 -1.20 -7.56 -0.83
C LEU A 75 -0.65 -8.18 0.46
N LEU A 76 -1.43 -9.07 1.11
CA LEU A 76 -0.96 -9.80 2.30
C LEU A 76 0.23 -10.70 1.97
N ASP A 77 0.13 -11.45 0.87
CA ASP A 77 1.19 -12.37 0.45
C ASP A 77 2.44 -11.61 -0.01
N GLN A 78 2.24 -10.53 -0.76
CA GLN A 78 3.34 -9.67 -1.20
C GLN A 78 4.05 -8.97 -0.03
N ALA A 79 3.32 -8.55 1.00
CA ALA A 79 3.90 -7.93 2.19
C ALA A 79 4.76 -8.94 2.96
N ALA A 80 4.25 -10.18 3.16
CA ALA A 80 4.97 -11.26 3.83
C ALA A 80 6.28 -11.61 3.09
N ASP A 81 6.19 -11.84 1.78
CA ASP A 81 7.32 -12.21 0.93
C ASP A 81 8.41 -11.13 0.94
N LYS A 82 8.01 -9.86 0.77
CA LYS A 82 8.96 -8.75 0.79
C LYS A 82 9.62 -8.57 2.17
N LEU A 83 8.86 -8.73 3.26
CA LEU A 83 9.41 -8.63 4.62
C LEU A 83 10.47 -9.71 4.85
N TYR A 84 10.19 -10.95 4.42
CA TYR A 84 11.12 -12.06 4.53
C TYR A 84 12.36 -11.85 3.65
N ARG A 85 12.19 -11.51 2.37
CA ARG A 85 13.32 -11.27 1.45
C ARG A 85 14.21 -10.10 1.85
N MET A 86 13.63 -9.07 2.45
CA MET A 86 14.39 -7.87 2.84
C MET A 86 15.13 -8.05 4.16
N PHE A 87 14.53 -8.74 5.12
CA PHE A 87 15.01 -8.72 6.49
C PHE A 87 15.04 -10.09 7.17
N GLU A 88 14.70 -11.16 6.46
CA GLU A 88 14.54 -12.51 6.99
C GLU A 88 13.54 -12.60 8.16
N ILE A 89 12.58 -11.64 8.20
CA ILE A 89 11.54 -11.60 9.21
C ILE A 89 10.34 -12.41 8.71
N GLU A 90 10.05 -13.47 9.44
CA GLU A 90 8.85 -14.26 9.19
C GLU A 90 7.62 -13.59 9.82
N SER A 91 6.48 -13.75 9.17
CA SER A 91 5.20 -13.24 9.62
C SER A 91 4.16 -14.34 9.78
N ALA A 92 3.18 -14.10 10.66
CA ALA A 92 1.98 -14.92 10.76
C ALA A 92 0.83 -14.23 10.02
N LYS A 93 -0.11 -15.02 9.50
CA LYS A 93 -1.30 -14.50 8.80
C LYS A 93 -2.54 -14.62 9.67
N GLU A 94 -3.32 -13.53 9.71
CA GLU A 94 -4.64 -13.50 10.35
C GLU A 94 -5.68 -13.22 9.26
N LYS A 95 -6.20 -14.32 8.65
CA LYS A 95 -7.04 -14.24 7.46
C LYS A 95 -7.90 -15.49 7.31
N ALA A 96 -9.18 -15.31 7.04
CA ALA A 96 -10.13 -16.42 6.88
C ALA A 96 -9.98 -17.47 8.00
N GLU A 97 -9.60 -18.70 7.67
CA GLU A 97 -9.37 -19.76 8.64
C GLU A 97 -7.99 -19.70 9.32
N LEU A 98 -7.05 -18.93 8.77
CA LEU A 98 -5.72 -18.78 9.36
C LEU A 98 -5.76 -17.87 10.58
N THR A 99 -5.07 -18.27 11.64
CA THR A 99 -4.95 -17.47 12.86
C THR A 99 -3.51 -17.36 13.34
N SER A 100 -3.15 -16.16 13.79
CA SER A 100 -1.84 -15.85 14.34
C SER A 100 -1.78 -15.91 15.87
N ILE A 101 -2.89 -16.22 16.56
CA ILE A 101 -3.04 -16.06 18.01
C ILE A 101 -2.00 -16.86 18.81
N ASN A 102 -1.65 -18.05 18.33
CA ASN A 102 -0.66 -18.92 18.97
C ASN A 102 0.71 -18.88 18.28
N SER A 103 0.92 -17.89 17.41
CA SER A 103 2.18 -17.74 16.72
C SER A 103 3.20 -16.99 17.58
N ASN A 104 4.45 -17.44 17.55
CA ASN A 104 5.58 -16.75 18.16
C ASN A 104 6.16 -15.65 17.26
N LYS A 105 5.59 -15.43 16.06
CA LYS A 105 6.06 -14.41 15.13
C LYS A 105 5.72 -13.01 15.65
N GLN A 106 6.67 -12.10 15.52
CA GLN A 106 6.50 -10.71 15.95
C GLN A 106 5.67 -9.88 14.98
N VAL A 107 5.61 -10.30 13.71
CA VAL A 107 4.82 -9.60 12.69
C VAL A 107 3.61 -10.43 12.32
N VAL A 108 2.44 -9.79 12.39
CA VAL A 108 1.17 -10.35 11.93
C VAL A 108 0.72 -9.57 10.70
N ILE A 109 0.30 -10.27 9.66
CA ILE A 109 -0.30 -9.67 8.48
C ILE A 109 -1.78 -10.04 8.48
N GLY A 110 -2.62 -9.03 8.71
CA GLY A 110 -4.04 -9.21 8.96
C GLY A 110 -4.92 -8.69 7.83
N SER A 111 -5.89 -9.50 7.42
CA SER A 111 -6.99 -9.05 6.56
C SER A 111 -7.96 -8.21 7.36
N VAL A 112 -8.27 -7.01 6.87
CA VAL A 112 -9.25 -6.11 7.50
C VAL A 112 -10.61 -6.79 7.63
N GLN A 113 -11.07 -7.52 6.60
CA GLN A 113 -12.36 -8.23 6.61
C GLN A 113 -12.43 -9.33 7.67
N THR A 114 -11.29 -9.88 8.07
CA THR A 114 -11.22 -10.89 9.12
C THR A 114 -11.13 -10.25 10.51
N LEU A 115 -10.20 -9.31 10.67
CA LEU A 115 -9.93 -8.68 11.96
C LEU A 115 -11.05 -7.73 12.44
N CYS A 116 -11.84 -7.14 11.53
CA CYS A 116 -12.95 -6.27 11.95
C CYS A 116 -14.11 -7.03 12.61
N LYS A 117 -14.11 -8.37 12.56
CA LYS A 117 -15.09 -9.20 13.25
C LYS A 117 -14.76 -9.26 14.76
N GLU A 118 -15.70 -8.92 15.62
CA GLU A 118 -15.51 -8.88 17.08
C GLU A 118 -14.95 -10.20 17.63
N THR A 119 -15.45 -11.33 17.16
CA THR A 119 -14.98 -12.67 17.56
C THR A 119 -13.52 -12.93 17.24
N ARG A 120 -12.95 -12.24 16.27
CA ARG A 120 -11.52 -12.33 15.92
C ARG A 120 -10.71 -11.27 16.62
N LEU A 121 -11.20 -10.04 16.66
CA LEU A 121 -10.53 -8.90 17.25
C LEU A 121 -10.27 -9.10 18.74
N HIS A 122 -11.28 -9.55 19.48
CA HIS A 122 -11.20 -9.77 20.93
C HIS A 122 -10.37 -10.98 21.35
N ARG A 123 -9.82 -11.74 20.41
CA ARG A 123 -8.83 -12.79 20.71
C ARG A 123 -7.44 -12.21 21.02
N PHE A 124 -7.21 -10.97 20.67
CA PHE A 124 -5.99 -10.22 20.98
C PHE A 124 -6.26 -9.27 22.14
N SER A 125 -5.28 -9.05 23.01
CA SER A 125 -5.38 -7.94 23.98
C SER A 125 -5.30 -6.58 23.26
N PRO A 126 -5.92 -5.51 23.76
CA PRO A 126 -5.89 -4.19 23.15
C PRO A 126 -4.48 -3.60 22.95
N ASP A 127 -3.53 -4.05 23.73
CA ASP A 127 -2.11 -3.65 23.74
C ASP A 127 -1.20 -4.65 23.00
N HIS A 128 -1.78 -5.64 22.31
CA HIS A 128 -1.01 -6.73 21.68
C HIS A 128 -0.01 -6.24 20.63
N PHE A 129 -0.35 -5.20 19.88
CA PHE A 129 0.51 -4.62 18.86
C PHE A 129 0.99 -3.25 19.28
N LYS A 130 2.30 -3.03 19.26
CA LYS A 130 2.93 -1.72 19.47
C LYS A 130 2.86 -0.85 18.23
N THR A 131 2.89 -1.46 17.05
CA THR A 131 2.93 -0.77 15.75
C THR A 131 1.93 -1.37 14.80
N ILE A 132 1.16 -0.53 14.13
CA ILE A 132 0.22 -0.92 13.08
C ILE A 132 0.54 -0.18 11.79
N ILE A 133 0.71 -0.92 10.70
CA ILE A 133 0.87 -0.38 9.36
C ILE A 133 -0.46 -0.47 8.62
N VAL A 134 -0.88 0.62 8.03
CA VAL A 134 -2.05 0.69 7.14
C VAL A 134 -1.56 1.03 5.74
N ASP A 135 -1.45 0.01 4.89
CA ASP A 135 -1.20 0.23 3.47
C ASP A 135 -2.50 0.67 2.79
N GLU A 136 -2.39 1.55 1.79
CA GLU A 136 -3.52 2.24 1.15
C GLU A 136 -4.39 2.99 2.17
N ALA A 137 -3.76 3.88 2.93
CA ALA A 137 -4.35 4.60 4.06
C ALA A 137 -5.57 5.47 3.71
N HIS A 138 -5.86 5.69 2.43
CA HIS A 138 -7.10 6.35 2.00
C HIS A 138 -8.38 5.58 2.40
N HIS A 139 -8.26 4.28 2.72
CA HIS A 139 -9.37 3.48 3.25
C HIS A 139 -9.56 3.56 4.78
N VAL A 140 -8.68 4.27 5.50
CA VAL A 140 -8.62 4.23 6.98
C VAL A 140 -9.92 4.68 7.67
N LEU A 141 -10.70 5.55 7.03
CA LEU A 141 -11.95 6.08 7.57
C LEU A 141 -13.14 5.11 7.42
N SER A 142 -12.97 3.99 6.74
CA SER A 142 -14.04 2.98 6.69
C SER A 142 -14.26 2.37 8.07
N GLU A 143 -15.50 2.00 8.37
CA GLU A 143 -15.91 1.45 9.67
C GLU A 143 -15.05 0.25 10.09
N SER A 144 -14.68 -0.61 9.13
CA SER A 144 -13.87 -1.81 9.37
C SER A 144 -12.46 -1.47 9.90
N TYR A 145 -11.80 -0.48 9.28
CA TYR A 145 -10.49 -0.02 9.75
C TYR A 145 -10.59 0.68 11.09
N LEU A 146 -11.54 1.60 11.23
CA LEU A 146 -11.73 2.35 12.48
C LEU A 146 -12.00 1.42 13.66
N ARG A 147 -12.78 0.35 13.48
CA ARG A 147 -13.04 -0.65 14.53
C ARG A 147 -11.74 -1.30 15.01
N ILE A 148 -10.87 -1.74 14.10
CA ILE A 148 -9.58 -2.36 14.44
C ILE A 148 -8.66 -1.36 15.13
N LEU A 149 -8.50 -0.17 14.55
CA LEU A 149 -7.56 0.84 15.02
C LEU A 149 -7.98 1.47 16.36
N ASN A 150 -9.27 1.59 16.61
CA ASN A 150 -9.79 2.04 17.90
C ASN A 150 -9.63 0.96 18.99
N TYR A 151 -9.72 -0.32 18.63
CA TYR A 151 -9.45 -1.40 19.57
C TYR A 151 -7.98 -1.42 20.02
N PHE A 152 -7.04 -1.27 19.09
CA PHE A 152 -5.61 -1.18 19.38
C PHE A 152 -5.14 0.26 19.56
N SER A 153 -5.87 1.06 20.33
CA SER A 153 -5.68 2.52 20.47
C SER A 153 -4.33 2.93 21.08
N SER A 154 -3.63 2.02 21.75
CA SER A 154 -2.30 2.26 22.31
C SER A 154 -1.17 2.21 21.25
N ALA A 155 -1.43 1.57 20.12
CA ALA A 155 -0.43 1.36 19.07
C ALA A 155 -0.05 2.65 18.33
N ASN A 156 1.20 2.72 17.90
CA ASN A 156 1.62 3.68 16.89
C ASN A 156 1.12 3.23 15.52
N VAL A 157 0.49 4.12 14.78
CA VAL A 157 -0.09 3.83 13.45
C VAL A 157 0.67 4.57 12.38
N LEU A 158 1.19 3.84 11.40
CA LEU A 158 1.74 4.40 10.16
C LEU A 158 0.81 4.12 9.00
N GLY A 159 0.20 5.17 8.47
CA GLY A 159 -0.52 5.10 7.21
C GLY A 159 0.39 5.40 6.02
N LEU A 160 0.23 4.65 4.93
CA LEU A 160 0.90 4.93 3.67
C LEU A 160 -0.14 5.03 2.54
N THR A 161 -0.01 6.05 1.71
CA THR A 161 -0.88 6.24 0.52
C THR A 161 -0.09 6.78 -0.65
N ALA A 162 -0.58 6.52 -1.86
CA ALA A 162 0.04 7.03 -3.09
C ALA A 162 -0.33 8.48 -3.38
N THR A 163 -1.55 8.82 -3.11
CA THR A 163 -2.13 10.15 -3.39
C THR A 163 -2.94 10.61 -2.19
N VAL A 164 -2.97 11.91 -2.01
CA VAL A 164 -3.88 12.56 -1.10
C VAL A 164 -4.56 13.67 -1.89
N ASP A 165 -5.71 13.37 -2.47
CA ASP A 165 -6.52 14.36 -3.16
C ASP A 165 -7.06 15.39 -2.17
N ARG A 166 -7.42 16.59 -2.67
CA ARG A 166 -7.86 17.70 -1.79
C ARG A 166 -9.04 17.34 -0.90
N GLY A 167 -9.92 16.45 -1.35
CA GLY A 167 -11.03 15.92 -0.56
C GLY A 167 -10.56 14.96 0.52
N ASP A 168 -9.65 14.07 0.17
CA ASP A 168 -9.08 13.06 1.09
C ASP A 168 -8.15 13.67 2.15
N GLN A 169 -7.45 14.78 1.84
CA GLN A 169 -6.59 15.47 2.82
C GLN A 169 -7.35 15.90 4.07
N ARG A 170 -8.54 16.49 3.89
CA ARG A 170 -9.38 16.89 5.03
C ARG A 170 -9.88 15.69 5.80
N SER A 171 -10.23 14.62 5.10
CA SER A 171 -10.74 13.40 5.70
C SER A 171 -9.64 12.64 6.44
N LEU A 172 -8.47 12.46 5.85
CA LEU A 172 -7.34 11.77 6.49
C LEU A 172 -6.77 12.55 7.68
N GLY A 173 -6.81 13.89 7.63
CA GLY A 173 -6.44 14.76 8.76
C GLY A 173 -7.38 14.65 9.98
N GLN A 174 -8.55 14.01 9.85
CA GLN A 174 -9.41 13.68 11.00
C GLN A 174 -8.91 12.46 11.77
N PHE A 175 -8.14 11.59 11.12
CA PHE A 175 -7.63 10.37 11.72
C PHE A 175 -6.15 10.45 12.07
N PHE A 176 -5.31 10.98 11.17
CA PHE A 176 -3.87 11.08 11.41
C PHE A 176 -3.52 12.37 12.15
N ASP A 177 -2.72 12.24 13.20
CA ASP A 177 -2.25 13.36 14.03
C ASP A 177 -1.23 14.21 13.26
N SER A 178 -0.46 13.58 12.36
CA SER A 178 0.59 14.24 11.59
C SER A 178 0.80 13.63 10.20
N LYS A 179 1.39 14.42 9.29
CA LYS A 179 1.94 13.97 8.02
C LYS A 179 3.46 14.04 8.11
N ALA A 180 4.09 12.89 8.42
CA ALA A 180 5.54 12.83 8.62
C ALA A 180 6.32 13.15 7.36
N TYR A 181 5.86 12.66 6.20
CA TYR A 181 6.62 12.81 4.96
C TYR A 181 5.72 12.81 3.74
N GLU A 182 6.10 13.62 2.75
CA GLU A 182 5.45 13.62 1.45
C GLU A 182 6.51 13.64 0.34
N TYR A 183 6.44 12.63 -0.53
CA TYR A 183 7.26 12.53 -1.73
C TYR A 183 6.36 12.47 -2.94
N SER A 184 6.28 13.57 -3.69
CA SER A 184 5.36 13.67 -4.81
C SER A 184 5.83 12.87 -6.03
N MET A 185 4.88 12.48 -6.90
CA MET A 185 5.21 11.85 -8.19
C MET A 185 6.10 12.76 -9.04
N HIS A 186 5.83 14.07 -9.04
CA HIS A 186 6.66 15.05 -9.77
C HIS A 186 8.11 15.03 -9.30
N GLN A 187 8.33 15.03 -7.98
CA GLN A 187 9.67 14.96 -7.42
C GLN A 187 10.35 13.62 -7.75
N ALA A 188 9.61 12.51 -7.69
CA ALA A 188 10.14 11.18 -8.01
C ALA A 188 10.58 11.04 -9.47
N VAL A 189 9.86 11.70 -10.40
CA VAL A 189 10.25 11.79 -11.81
C VAL A 189 11.48 12.69 -11.97
N LYS A 190 11.51 13.84 -11.31
CA LYS A 190 12.64 14.78 -11.36
C LYS A 190 13.93 14.15 -10.84
N ASP A 191 13.84 13.37 -9.77
CA ASP A 191 14.96 12.68 -9.15
C ASP A 191 15.37 11.39 -9.92
N GLY A 192 14.66 11.04 -10.99
CA GLY A 192 14.96 9.88 -11.84
C GLY A 192 14.53 8.53 -11.24
N TYR A 193 13.75 8.50 -10.15
CA TYR A 193 13.25 7.25 -9.55
C TYR A 193 11.97 6.74 -10.19
N LEU A 194 11.21 7.59 -10.87
CA LEU A 194 10.06 7.21 -11.70
C LEU A 194 10.23 7.72 -13.11
N CYS A 195 9.71 6.97 -14.07
CA CYS A 195 9.71 7.37 -15.46
C CYS A 195 8.78 8.59 -15.69
N PRO A 196 9.16 9.52 -16.56
CA PRO A 196 8.26 10.60 -16.94
C PRO A 196 7.01 10.06 -17.64
N ILE A 197 5.87 10.61 -17.27
CA ILE A 197 4.59 10.28 -17.91
C ILE A 197 4.48 11.07 -19.22
N LYS A 198 4.26 10.36 -20.32
CA LYS A 198 3.86 10.96 -21.60
C LYS A 198 2.39 10.64 -21.82
N ALA A 199 1.54 11.63 -21.64
CA ALA A 199 0.12 11.51 -21.96
C ALA A 199 -0.10 11.91 -23.42
N GLN A 200 -0.84 11.08 -24.15
CA GLN A 200 -1.29 11.39 -25.50
C GLN A 200 -2.79 11.19 -25.57
N MET A 201 -3.51 12.23 -25.92
CA MET A 201 -4.93 12.17 -26.18
C MET A 201 -5.14 11.87 -27.65
N ILE A 202 -5.92 10.83 -27.92
CA ILE A 202 -6.35 10.48 -29.27
C ILE A 202 -7.81 10.96 -29.38
N PRO A 203 -8.10 11.96 -30.22
CA PRO A 203 -9.46 12.44 -30.38
C PRO A 203 -10.29 11.36 -31.09
N LEU A 204 -11.34 10.89 -30.42
CA LEU A 204 -12.38 10.06 -30.99
C LEU A 204 -13.67 10.87 -30.96
N GLU A 205 -14.37 10.93 -32.08
CA GLU A 205 -15.70 11.55 -32.15
C GLU A 205 -16.75 10.59 -31.59
N LEU A 206 -16.77 10.47 -30.23
CA LEU A 206 -17.71 9.61 -29.54
C LEU A 206 -18.98 10.38 -29.19
N ASP A 207 -20.14 9.86 -29.60
CA ASP A 207 -21.41 10.33 -29.08
C ASP A 207 -21.79 9.57 -27.81
N ILE A 208 -21.50 10.19 -26.66
CA ILE A 208 -21.82 9.67 -25.33
C ILE A 208 -23.04 10.37 -24.70
N ASN A 209 -23.75 11.22 -25.46
CA ASN A 209 -24.88 11.99 -24.93
C ASN A 209 -26.07 11.10 -24.51
N SER A 210 -26.15 9.91 -25.10
CA SER A 210 -27.18 8.92 -24.80
C SER A 210 -26.82 7.99 -23.63
N VAL A 211 -25.58 8.06 -23.10
CA VAL A 211 -25.13 7.17 -22.03
C VAL A 211 -25.58 7.70 -20.68
N GLY A 212 -26.35 6.89 -19.93
CA GLY A 212 -26.83 7.23 -18.60
C GLY A 212 -25.74 7.21 -17.55
N MET A 213 -25.99 7.92 -16.42
CA MET A 213 -25.13 7.92 -15.25
C MET A 213 -25.63 6.93 -14.20
N SER A 214 -24.76 6.13 -13.61
CA SER A 214 -25.06 5.23 -12.51
C SER A 214 -24.04 5.41 -11.39
N LYS A 215 -24.50 5.75 -10.19
CA LYS A 215 -23.66 5.95 -8.99
C LYS A 215 -22.52 6.98 -9.16
N GLY A 216 -22.72 7.99 -10.01
CA GLY A 216 -21.73 9.04 -10.27
C GLY A 216 -20.72 8.72 -11.38
N ASP A 217 -20.90 7.59 -12.07
CA ASP A 217 -20.10 7.19 -13.23
C ASP A 217 -21.02 6.77 -14.40
N TYR A 218 -20.48 6.59 -15.58
CA TYR A 218 -21.25 6.11 -16.73
C TYR A 218 -21.74 4.67 -16.51
N ALA A 219 -22.96 4.39 -16.99
CA ALA A 219 -23.50 3.03 -16.94
C ALA A 219 -22.68 2.09 -17.82
N VAL A 220 -22.01 1.11 -17.23
CA VAL A 220 -21.00 0.25 -17.87
C VAL A 220 -21.54 -0.44 -19.13
N GLY A 221 -22.77 -0.94 -19.11
CA GLY A 221 -23.38 -1.59 -20.29
C GLY A 221 -23.67 -0.63 -21.44
N GLU A 222 -24.10 0.59 -21.13
CA GLU A 222 -24.44 1.60 -22.12
C GLU A 222 -23.20 2.22 -22.77
N ILE A 223 -22.14 2.48 -21.96
CA ILE A 223 -20.88 2.98 -22.49
C ILE A 223 -20.19 1.93 -23.37
N GLY A 224 -20.32 0.65 -23.07
CA GLY A 224 -19.83 -0.45 -23.91
C GLY A 224 -20.47 -0.42 -25.29
N GLY A 225 -21.79 -0.27 -25.34
CA GLY A 225 -22.53 -0.12 -26.60
C GLY A 225 -22.16 1.13 -27.40
N ALA A 226 -21.95 2.27 -26.72
CA ALA A 226 -21.51 3.51 -27.36
C ALA A 226 -20.08 3.42 -27.94
N LEU A 227 -19.20 2.60 -27.33
CA LEU A 227 -17.82 2.40 -27.80
C LEU A 227 -17.72 1.37 -28.94
N GLU A 228 -18.65 0.43 -29.06
CA GLU A 228 -18.59 -0.68 -30.02
C GLU A 228 -18.30 -0.24 -31.46
N PRO A 229 -18.94 0.81 -32.03
CA PRO A 229 -18.63 1.27 -33.39
C PRO A 229 -17.20 1.76 -33.59
N TYR A 230 -16.52 2.16 -32.50
CA TYR A 230 -15.18 2.77 -32.53
C TYR A 230 -14.06 1.79 -32.18
N LEU A 231 -14.38 0.54 -31.81
CA LEU A 231 -13.37 -0.44 -31.36
C LEU A 231 -12.27 -0.67 -32.41
N ASN A 232 -12.64 -0.71 -33.70
CA ASN A 232 -11.65 -0.86 -34.78
C ASN A 232 -10.72 0.33 -34.87
N GLN A 233 -11.24 1.56 -34.74
CA GLN A 233 -10.41 2.78 -34.75
C GLN A 233 -9.51 2.81 -33.53
N ILE A 234 -10.00 2.50 -32.35
CA ILE A 234 -9.21 2.39 -31.12
C ILE A 234 -8.09 1.36 -31.31
N ALA A 235 -8.38 0.18 -31.86
CA ALA A 235 -7.40 -0.87 -32.10
C ALA A 235 -6.28 -0.42 -33.07
N ILE A 236 -6.64 0.28 -34.15
CA ILE A 236 -5.67 0.83 -35.10
C ILE A 236 -4.75 1.84 -34.42
N GLU A 237 -5.32 2.77 -33.64
CA GLU A 237 -4.53 3.75 -32.91
C GLU A 237 -3.65 3.13 -31.85
N MET A 238 -4.14 2.10 -31.15
CA MET A 238 -3.31 1.32 -30.22
C MET A 238 -2.12 0.67 -30.91
N VAL A 239 -2.32 0.07 -32.10
CA VAL A 239 -1.19 -0.50 -32.86
C VAL A 239 -0.19 0.57 -33.25
N ASN A 240 -0.65 1.74 -33.71
CA ASN A 240 0.22 2.84 -34.11
C ASN A 240 1.09 3.37 -32.96
N TYR A 241 0.47 3.59 -31.78
CA TYR A 241 1.16 4.21 -30.65
C TYR A 241 1.83 3.21 -29.70
N CYS A 242 1.35 1.97 -29.64
CA CYS A 242 1.82 0.97 -28.68
C CYS A 242 2.75 -0.09 -29.30
N LYS A 243 2.98 -0.06 -30.62
CA LYS A 243 3.83 -1.04 -31.32
C LYS A 243 5.18 -1.21 -30.66
N GLY A 244 5.54 -2.45 -30.33
CA GLY A 244 6.80 -2.79 -29.67
C GLY A 244 6.87 -2.44 -28.18
N ARG A 245 5.77 -2.05 -27.54
CA ARG A 245 5.70 -1.73 -26.11
C ARG A 245 4.81 -2.72 -25.37
N LYS A 246 5.17 -3.01 -24.12
CA LYS A 246 4.25 -3.71 -23.20
C LYS A 246 3.09 -2.77 -22.89
N THR A 247 1.88 -3.16 -23.23
CA THR A 247 0.67 -2.33 -23.12
C THR A 247 -0.34 -3.00 -22.20
N VAL A 248 -0.96 -2.21 -21.34
CA VAL A 248 -2.11 -2.62 -20.51
C VAL A 248 -3.28 -1.76 -20.92
N VAL A 249 -4.43 -2.39 -21.10
CA VAL A 249 -5.71 -1.74 -21.43
C VAL A 249 -6.63 -1.90 -20.23
N PHE A 250 -7.28 -0.83 -19.84
CA PHE A 250 -8.23 -0.79 -18.72
C PHE A 250 -9.65 -0.56 -19.23
#